data_225194b18e88a231bb803d89ff4066cb
#
_entry.id   225194b18e88a231bb803d89ff4066cb
#
_cell.length_a   1.000
_cell.length_b   1.000
_cell.length_c   1.000
_cell.angle_alpha   90.00
_cell.angle_beta   90.00
_cell.angle_gamma   90.00
#
_symmetry.space_group_name_H-M   'P 1'
#
loop_
_entity.id
_entity.type
_entity.pdbx_description
1 polymer ?
#
loop_
_entity_poly.entity_id
_entity_poly.type
_entity_poly.pdbx_seq_one_letter_code
_entity_poly.pdbx_strand_id
1 'polypeptide(L)'
;MCIRDRSTWNNRQSFVGLKKNGIGQFAIGTQYTPMFNKVSETDPGQLNNLIGNVIYATNSFTNNINGQGTVANPYGNASSPNGTTNDAFTSRTSNTLSVQSDTYAGFKAAAVFVQNNVNQTQVAATNGGNTNWNGWGLSADYTWNKLYVAGAYQAFKSIQPGTLTAPAPALASTSFGGTNTQDNQGYLAATYDFGILKAYAQWATRKATDSLNSNYYAKRQAQQLGVRSYITPVVEAWASVGNGRLTTYGQNIPTANFVAYQVGSNYWLSKRTNLYAAFGSAQTSSTSTQNGVNGNNYAVGVRHAF
;
A
#
# COMPACT_ATOMS: atom_id res chain seq x y z
N MET A 1 -2.43 40.93 -11.15
CA MET A 1 -3.28 39.82 -11.66
C MET A 1 -2.43 38.56 -11.58
N CYS A 2 -2.55 37.82 -10.48
CA CYS A 2 -1.79 36.57 -10.32
C CYS A 2 -2.61 35.42 -10.91
N ILE A 3 -2.25 34.99 -12.10
CA ILE A 3 -2.74 33.76 -12.67
C ILE A 3 -2.03 32.64 -11.90
N ARG A 4 -2.71 32.03 -10.94
CA ARG A 4 -2.31 30.73 -10.38
C ARG A 4 -2.76 29.65 -11.38
N ASP A 5 -1.89 29.34 -12.33
CA ASP A 5 -2.01 28.10 -13.07
C ASP A 5 -1.81 26.94 -12.12
N ARG A 6 -2.93 26.42 -11.63
CA ARG A 6 -2.97 25.11 -10.99
C ARG A 6 -3.06 24.03 -12.05
N SER A 7 -2.07 23.95 -12.90
CA SER A 7 -1.81 22.70 -13.61
C SER A 7 -1.14 21.74 -12.63
N THR A 8 -1.94 21.13 -11.78
CA THR A 8 -1.49 19.97 -11.01
C THR A 8 -1.35 18.82 -11.99
N TRP A 9 -0.19 18.70 -12.58
CA TRP A 9 0.23 17.45 -13.18
C TRP A 9 0.17 16.41 -12.07
N ASN A 10 -0.75 15.48 -12.17
CA ASN A 10 -0.90 14.42 -11.18
C ASN A 10 0.26 13.43 -11.35
N ASN A 11 1.42 13.84 -10.86
CA ASN A 11 2.69 13.18 -11.09
C ASN A 11 2.83 12.03 -10.09
N ARG A 12 2.63 10.79 -10.55
CA ARG A 12 2.79 9.60 -9.70
C ARG A 12 4.24 9.35 -9.35
N GLN A 13 5.16 9.67 -10.26
CA GLN A 13 6.60 9.57 -10.06
C GLN A 13 7.29 10.76 -10.72
N SER A 14 8.28 11.31 -10.04
CA SER A 14 9.15 12.38 -10.54
C SER A 14 10.54 12.19 -9.95
N PHE A 15 11.45 11.63 -10.71
CA PHE A 15 12.79 11.31 -10.25
C PHE A 15 13.83 11.48 -11.38
N VAL A 16 15.07 11.65 -10.97
CA VAL A 16 16.24 11.60 -11.84
C VAL A 16 17.16 10.50 -11.34
N GLY A 17 17.84 9.82 -12.25
CA GLY A 17 18.72 8.72 -11.86
C GLY A 17 19.72 8.33 -12.94
N LEU A 18 20.61 7.43 -12.54
CA LEU A 18 21.63 6.83 -13.39
C LEU A 18 21.41 5.32 -13.42
N LYS A 19 21.53 4.74 -14.62
CA LYS A 19 21.47 3.29 -14.82
C LYS A 19 22.71 2.83 -15.56
N LYS A 20 23.31 1.73 -15.05
CA LYS A 20 24.39 1.03 -15.72
C LYS A 20 24.01 -0.43 -15.90
N ASN A 21 23.91 -0.88 -17.15
CA ASN A 21 23.59 -2.28 -17.46
C ASN A 21 24.62 -3.21 -16.84
N GLY A 22 24.16 -4.30 -16.28
CA GLY A 22 24.98 -5.29 -15.59
C GLY A 22 25.37 -4.89 -14.15
N ILE A 23 24.93 -3.72 -13.66
CA ILE A 23 25.15 -3.30 -12.27
C ILE A 23 23.82 -2.97 -11.63
N GLY A 24 23.04 -2.03 -12.20
CA GLY A 24 21.78 -1.60 -11.64
C GLY A 24 21.51 -0.11 -11.87
N GLN A 25 20.66 0.45 -11.02
CA GLN A 25 20.24 1.84 -11.09
C GLN A 25 20.22 2.50 -9.73
N PHE A 26 20.40 3.82 -9.76
CA PHE A 26 20.30 4.73 -8.64
C PHE A 26 19.38 5.89 -9.05
N ALA A 27 18.47 6.32 -8.17
CA ALA A 27 17.58 7.44 -8.47
C ALA A 27 17.23 8.26 -7.23
N ILE A 28 16.89 9.53 -7.43
CA ILE A 28 16.46 10.48 -6.41
C ILE A 28 15.16 11.14 -6.87
N GLY A 29 14.18 11.27 -5.97
CA GLY A 29 12.92 11.96 -6.22
C GLY A 29 11.72 11.26 -5.64
N THR A 30 10.53 11.54 -6.19
CA THR A 30 9.29 10.87 -5.82
C THR A 30 9.18 9.53 -6.56
N GLN A 31 9.13 8.44 -5.80
CA GLN A 31 9.21 7.08 -6.35
C GLN A 31 8.28 6.12 -5.63
N TYR A 32 7.94 5.02 -6.29
CA TYR A 32 7.31 3.88 -5.64
C TYR A 32 8.27 3.17 -4.69
N THR A 33 7.73 2.67 -3.59
CA THR A 33 8.51 1.88 -2.63
C THR A 33 8.85 0.50 -3.20
N PRO A 34 9.93 -0.15 -2.72
CA PRO A 34 10.25 -1.51 -3.11
C PRO A 34 9.09 -2.49 -2.87
N MET A 35 8.34 -2.29 -1.78
CA MET A 35 7.17 -3.11 -1.48
C MET A 35 6.06 -2.95 -2.52
N PHE A 36 5.74 -1.71 -2.93
CA PHE A 36 4.76 -1.47 -4.00
C PHE A 36 5.15 -2.18 -5.30
N ASN A 37 6.42 -2.10 -5.67
CA ASN A 37 6.91 -2.76 -6.89
C ASN A 37 6.71 -4.28 -6.82
N LYS A 38 7.00 -4.91 -5.67
CA LYS A 38 6.79 -6.36 -5.50
C LYS A 38 5.32 -6.74 -5.48
N VAL A 39 4.46 -5.94 -4.85
CA VAL A 39 3.01 -6.14 -4.91
C VAL A 39 2.50 -6.02 -6.34
N SER A 40 2.97 -5.04 -7.12
CA SER A 40 2.54 -4.86 -8.51
C SER A 40 2.93 -6.03 -9.43
N GLU A 41 4.07 -6.68 -9.16
CA GLU A 41 4.56 -7.84 -9.91
C GLU A 41 3.80 -9.14 -9.56
N THR A 42 3.17 -9.19 -8.40
CA THR A 42 2.58 -10.42 -7.84
C THR A 42 1.08 -10.32 -7.58
N ASP A 43 0.42 -9.23 -7.95
CA ASP A 43 -1.03 -9.10 -7.81
C ASP A 43 -1.77 -9.65 -9.04
N PRO A 44 -2.68 -10.64 -8.89
CA PRO A 44 -3.44 -11.19 -10.01
C PRO A 44 -4.36 -10.17 -10.68
N GLY A 45 -4.86 -9.18 -9.93
CA GLY A 45 -5.71 -8.09 -10.41
C GLY A 45 -4.96 -6.90 -11.01
N GLN A 46 -3.60 -6.93 -11.00
CA GLN A 46 -2.73 -5.84 -11.51
C GLN A 46 -3.02 -4.49 -10.85
N LEU A 47 -3.18 -4.49 -9.52
CA LEU A 47 -3.42 -3.29 -8.72
C LEU A 47 -4.63 -2.47 -9.20
N ASN A 48 -5.71 -3.15 -9.56
CA ASN A 48 -6.96 -2.46 -9.82
C ASN A 48 -7.46 -1.80 -8.53
N ASN A 49 -8.18 -0.68 -8.66
CA ASN A 49 -8.67 0.09 -7.52
C ASN A 49 -10.08 -0.35 -7.07
N LEU A 50 -10.48 -1.58 -7.35
CA LEU A 50 -11.75 -2.15 -6.91
C LEU A 50 -11.64 -2.69 -5.48
N ILE A 51 -12.77 -2.69 -4.77
CA ILE A 51 -12.92 -3.42 -3.51
C ILE A 51 -12.63 -4.91 -3.75
N GLY A 52 -12.10 -5.59 -2.75
CA GLY A 52 -11.92 -7.04 -2.82
C GLY A 52 -10.47 -7.52 -2.87
N ASN A 53 -9.51 -6.62 -3.05
CA ASN A 53 -8.10 -6.93 -2.88
C ASN A 53 -7.68 -6.66 -1.43
N VAL A 54 -7.26 -7.70 -0.71
CA VAL A 54 -6.85 -7.55 0.69
C VAL A 54 -5.38 -7.14 0.84
N ILE A 55 -4.58 -7.24 -0.21
CA ILE A 55 -3.17 -6.83 -0.19
C ILE A 55 -3.04 -5.38 -0.67
N TYR A 56 -3.61 -5.05 -1.81
CA TYR A 56 -3.71 -3.66 -2.28
C TYR A 56 -5.09 -3.11 -1.92
N ALA A 57 -5.32 -2.96 -0.61
CA ALA A 57 -6.58 -2.45 -0.11
C ALA A 57 -6.73 -0.97 -0.47
N THR A 58 -7.81 -0.62 -1.15
CA THR A 58 -8.16 0.77 -1.40
C THR A 58 -8.73 1.39 -0.13
N ASN A 59 -8.43 2.66 0.13
CA ASN A 59 -8.91 3.41 1.30
C ASN A 59 -10.45 3.44 1.42
N SER A 60 -11.15 3.09 0.35
CA SER A 60 -12.61 3.08 0.31
C SER A 60 -13.25 1.99 1.19
N PHE A 61 -12.52 0.92 1.46
CA PHE A 61 -13.07 -0.20 2.23
C PHE A 61 -12.95 0.01 3.73
N THR A 62 -11.82 0.50 4.20
CA THR A 62 -11.60 0.80 5.62
C THR A 62 -12.35 2.05 6.08
N ASN A 63 -12.54 3.03 5.20
CA ASN A 63 -13.38 4.19 5.50
C ASN A 63 -14.86 3.82 5.69
N ASN A 64 -15.31 2.69 5.16
CA ASN A 64 -16.69 2.21 5.27
C ASN A 64 -16.90 1.13 6.34
N ILE A 65 -15.85 0.65 6.98
CA ILE A 65 -15.97 -0.41 8.02
C ILE A 65 -16.89 0.00 9.17
N ASN A 66 -17.14 1.28 9.35
CA ASN A 66 -17.88 1.78 10.51
C ASN A 66 -19.24 2.41 10.21
N GLY A 67 -19.73 2.43 8.96
CA GLY A 67 -21.05 3.02 8.66
C GLY A 67 -21.21 4.48 9.08
N GLN A 68 -20.22 5.04 9.75
CA GLN A 68 -20.10 6.43 10.17
C GLN A 68 -18.84 6.97 9.52
N GLY A 69 -18.97 7.56 8.38
CA GLY A 69 -17.91 8.16 7.61
C GLY A 69 -16.66 8.46 8.42
N THR A 70 -15.61 7.72 8.15
CA THR A 70 -14.32 7.80 8.82
C THR A 70 -14.16 6.86 10.03
N VAL A 71 -13.94 5.55 9.81
CA VAL A 71 -12.75 5.07 10.49
C VAL A 71 -11.63 5.72 9.72
N ALA A 72 -11.16 6.79 10.24
CA ALA A 72 -9.90 7.35 9.84
C ALA A 72 -8.96 6.16 9.70
N ASN A 73 -8.30 6.06 8.55
CA ASN A 73 -7.15 5.23 8.35
C ASN A 73 -6.49 5.04 9.74
N PRO A 74 -6.55 3.86 10.36
CA PRO A 74 -6.03 3.68 11.72
C PRO A 74 -4.55 4.02 11.80
N TYR A 75 -3.92 4.18 10.65
CA TYR A 75 -2.54 4.59 10.48
C TYR A 75 -2.41 6.11 10.30
N GLY A 76 -3.54 6.86 10.21
CA GLY A 76 -3.60 8.31 10.09
C GLY A 76 -2.82 8.87 8.90
N ASN A 77 -2.70 10.18 8.85
CA ASN A 77 -1.76 10.86 7.95
C ASN A 77 -0.29 10.70 8.38
N ALA A 78 -0.03 9.97 9.47
CA ALA A 78 1.32 9.68 9.96
C ALA A 78 2.19 8.97 8.94
N SER A 79 1.56 8.42 7.93
CA SER A 79 2.27 7.64 6.95
C SER A 79 2.98 8.44 5.88
N SER A 80 2.70 9.70 5.69
CA SER A 80 3.51 10.57 4.84
C SER A 80 2.84 11.91 4.57
N PRO A 81 3.38 13.03 4.99
CA PRO A 81 2.95 14.35 4.50
C PRO A 81 3.09 14.48 2.98
N ASN A 82 3.91 13.67 2.34
CA ASN A 82 4.19 13.70 0.90
C ASN A 82 4.17 12.31 0.22
N GLY A 83 3.61 11.29 0.85
CA GLY A 83 3.49 9.94 0.29
C GLY A 83 2.05 9.50 0.09
N THR A 84 1.86 8.44 -0.67
CA THR A 84 0.58 7.77 -0.84
C THR A 84 0.62 6.42 -0.14
N THR A 85 -0.31 6.20 0.76
CA THR A 85 -0.44 4.92 1.45
C THR A 85 -1.79 4.29 1.16
N ASN A 86 -1.86 2.99 1.26
CA ASN A 86 -3.08 2.24 1.44
C ASN A 86 -3.07 1.61 2.85
N ASP A 87 -4.10 0.88 3.21
CA ASP A 87 -4.18 0.27 4.55
C ASP A 87 -3.12 -0.80 4.81
N ALA A 88 -2.60 -1.40 3.75
CA ALA A 88 -1.62 -2.48 3.88
C ALA A 88 -0.18 -1.98 3.90
N PHE A 89 0.13 -0.90 3.20
CA PHE A 89 1.51 -0.40 3.08
C PHE A 89 1.61 1.00 2.46
N THR A 90 2.77 1.61 2.60
CA THR A 90 3.13 2.86 1.91
C THR A 90 3.53 2.55 0.47
N SER A 91 2.79 3.09 -0.48
CA SER A 91 2.97 2.80 -1.91
C SER A 91 4.04 3.67 -2.56
N ARG A 92 4.15 4.94 -2.13
CA ARG A 92 5.00 5.95 -2.75
C ARG A 92 5.54 6.92 -1.73
N THR A 93 6.75 7.41 -1.96
CA THR A 93 7.44 8.35 -1.09
C THR A 93 8.11 9.45 -1.89
N SER A 94 8.14 10.66 -1.32
CA SER A 94 8.91 11.80 -1.83
C SER A 94 10.26 11.88 -1.14
N ASN A 95 11.20 12.64 -1.72
CA ASN A 95 12.56 12.79 -1.20
C ASN A 95 13.24 11.43 -0.96
N THR A 96 13.08 10.55 -1.92
CA THR A 96 13.52 9.16 -1.85
C THR A 96 14.80 8.97 -2.63
N LEU A 97 15.79 8.42 -1.97
CA LEU A 97 16.98 7.85 -2.58
C LEU A 97 16.73 6.37 -2.81
N SER A 98 16.93 5.88 -4.03
CA SER A 98 16.76 4.44 -4.34
C SER A 98 17.97 3.87 -5.02
N VAL A 99 18.25 2.61 -4.73
CA VAL A 99 19.18 1.77 -5.46
C VAL A 99 18.49 0.45 -5.80
N GLN A 100 18.79 -0.07 -6.99
CA GLN A 100 18.25 -1.35 -7.44
C GLN A 100 19.31 -2.06 -8.27
N SER A 101 19.58 -3.32 -7.96
CA SER A 101 20.49 -4.15 -8.76
C SER A 101 19.88 -4.51 -10.12
N ASP A 102 20.70 -4.85 -11.08
CA ASP A 102 20.27 -5.69 -12.19
C ASP A 102 19.98 -7.12 -11.69
N THR A 103 19.45 -7.95 -12.57
CA THR A 103 19.18 -9.36 -12.24
C THR A 103 20.45 -10.19 -12.41
N TYR A 104 20.89 -10.84 -11.33
CA TYR A 104 22.03 -11.74 -11.30
C TYR A 104 21.58 -13.17 -10.99
N ALA A 105 21.74 -14.08 -11.93
CA ALA A 105 21.34 -15.48 -11.78
C ALA A 105 19.89 -15.66 -11.26
N GLY A 106 18.97 -14.80 -11.73
CA GLY A 106 17.58 -14.78 -11.30
C GLY A 106 17.30 -13.96 -10.04
N PHE A 107 18.32 -13.44 -9.35
CA PHE A 107 18.18 -12.64 -8.14
C PHE A 107 18.24 -11.14 -8.43
N LYS A 108 17.36 -10.37 -7.81
CA LYS A 108 17.32 -8.92 -7.89
C LYS A 108 17.00 -8.32 -6.51
N ALA A 109 17.62 -7.21 -6.16
CA ALA A 109 17.41 -6.50 -4.90
C ALA A 109 17.19 -5.01 -5.13
N ALA A 110 16.46 -4.38 -4.23
CA ALA A 110 16.28 -2.94 -4.22
C ALA A 110 16.23 -2.41 -2.78
N ALA A 111 16.70 -1.17 -2.61
CA ALA A 111 16.65 -0.45 -1.35
C ALA A 111 16.21 0.98 -1.58
N VAL A 112 15.50 1.54 -0.61
CA VAL A 112 15.17 2.98 -0.56
C VAL A 112 15.50 3.55 0.80
N PHE A 113 15.90 4.82 0.79
CA PHE A 113 16.02 5.66 1.96
C PHE A 113 15.20 6.92 1.73
N VAL A 114 14.41 7.30 2.74
CA VAL A 114 13.46 8.42 2.64
C VAL A 114 13.74 9.38 3.78
N GLN A 115 13.87 10.65 3.44
CA GLN A 115 14.05 11.70 4.43
C GLN A 115 13.20 12.91 4.06
N ASN A 116 12.22 13.18 4.88
CA ASN A 116 11.33 14.33 4.71
C ASN A 116 11.19 15.05 6.05
N ASN A 117 11.99 16.09 6.23
CA ASN A 117 12.04 16.88 7.46
C ASN A 117 11.58 18.31 7.16
N VAL A 118 10.59 18.75 7.90
CA VAL A 118 10.12 20.13 7.90
C VAL A 118 10.33 20.67 9.32
N ASN A 119 11.36 21.49 9.48
CA ASN A 119 11.70 22.08 10.76
C ASN A 119 11.12 23.51 10.82
N GLN A 120 10.22 23.73 11.76
CA GLN A 120 9.59 25.02 12.00
C GLN A 120 9.66 25.35 13.47
N THR A 121 9.88 26.65 13.79
CA THR A 121 9.81 27.12 15.16
C THR A 121 8.38 26.93 15.68
N GLN A 122 8.25 26.29 16.82
CA GLN A 122 6.95 26.15 17.48
C GLN A 122 6.61 27.46 18.19
N VAL A 123 5.56 28.15 17.73
CA VAL A 123 5.12 29.44 18.29
C VAL A 123 3.93 29.31 19.23
N ALA A 124 3.25 28.16 19.20
CA ALA A 124 2.15 27.84 20.12
C ALA A 124 2.00 26.30 20.22
N ALA A 125 1.25 25.82 21.20
CA ALA A 125 1.01 24.38 21.39
C ALA A 125 0.45 23.66 20.14
N THR A 126 -0.22 24.39 19.25
CA THR A 126 -0.85 23.86 18.03
C THR A 126 -0.28 24.44 16.74
N ASN A 127 0.76 25.29 16.82
CA ASN A 127 1.24 26.04 15.66
C ASN A 127 2.77 25.96 15.53
N GLY A 128 3.24 25.48 14.38
CA GLY A 128 4.65 25.23 14.14
C GLY A 128 5.13 23.88 14.69
N GLY A 129 6.43 23.76 14.88
CA GLY A 129 7.09 22.53 15.33
C GLY A 129 7.60 21.65 14.19
N ASN A 130 8.42 20.70 14.54
CA ASN A 130 9.09 19.84 13.57
C ASN A 130 8.15 18.71 13.10
N THR A 131 7.97 18.61 11.78
CA THR A 131 7.33 17.46 11.15
C THR A 131 8.37 16.66 10.41
N ASN A 132 8.70 15.48 10.90
CA ASN A 132 9.72 14.62 10.33
C ASN A 132 9.10 13.28 9.96
N TRP A 133 9.36 12.83 8.74
CA TRP A 133 8.95 11.53 8.27
C TRP A 133 10.11 10.88 7.51
N ASN A 134 10.70 9.89 8.13
CA ASN A 134 11.92 9.25 7.66
C ASN A 134 11.73 7.73 7.64
N GLY A 135 12.45 7.07 6.77
CA GLY A 135 12.40 5.62 6.74
C GLY A 135 13.28 5.00 5.69
N TRP A 136 13.19 3.70 5.63
CA TRP A 136 13.90 2.89 4.66
C TRP A 136 13.06 1.70 4.25
N GLY A 137 13.40 1.11 3.12
CA GLY A 137 12.76 -0.09 2.63
C GLY A 137 13.73 -0.94 1.82
N LEU A 138 13.54 -2.24 1.91
CA LEU A 138 14.30 -3.24 1.16
C LEU A 138 13.35 -4.18 0.45
N SER A 139 13.76 -4.69 -0.70
CA SER A 139 13.13 -5.85 -1.34
C SER A 139 14.15 -6.72 -2.01
N ALA A 140 13.81 -8.00 -2.11
CA ALA A 140 14.54 -8.97 -2.91
C ALA A 140 13.54 -9.89 -3.61
N ASP A 141 13.91 -10.33 -4.78
CA ASP A 141 13.17 -11.33 -5.54
C ASP A 141 14.11 -12.32 -6.22
N TYR A 142 13.57 -13.48 -6.46
CA TYR A 142 14.26 -14.57 -7.14
C TYR A 142 13.33 -15.24 -8.15
N THR A 143 13.84 -15.40 -9.37
CA THR A 143 13.16 -16.10 -10.45
C THR A 143 13.92 -17.38 -10.78
N TRP A 144 13.24 -18.51 -10.67
CA TRP A 144 13.77 -19.81 -11.06
C TRP A 144 12.77 -20.55 -11.94
N ASN A 145 13.10 -20.68 -13.22
CA ASN A 145 12.19 -21.24 -14.23
C ASN A 145 10.80 -20.55 -14.19
N LYS A 146 9.79 -21.27 -13.75
CA LYS A 146 8.39 -20.83 -13.65
C LYS A 146 8.01 -20.28 -12.27
N LEU A 147 8.91 -20.36 -11.32
CA LEU A 147 8.71 -19.84 -9.96
C LEU A 147 9.30 -18.44 -9.84
N TYR A 148 8.52 -17.54 -9.28
CA TYR A 148 8.97 -16.22 -8.84
C TYR A 148 8.62 -16.05 -7.36
N VAL A 149 9.57 -15.67 -6.55
CA VAL A 149 9.40 -15.38 -5.11
C VAL A 149 9.90 -13.98 -4.84
N ALA A 150 9.13 -13.20 -4.08
CA ALA A 150 9.50 -11.85 -3.72
C ALA A 150 9.20 -11.56 -2.25
N GLY A 151 10.09 -10.81 -1.61
CA GLY A 151 9.91 -10.29 -0.27
C GLY A 151 10.25 -8.81 -0.20
N ALA A 152 9.58 -8.08 0.67
CA ALA A 152 9.88 -6.68 0.95
C ALA A 152 9.62 -6.35 2.43
N TYR A 153 10.42 -5.45 2.95
CA TYR A 153 10.23 -4.89 4.28
C TYR A 153 10.53 -3.40 4.23
N GLN A 154 9.70 -2.61 4.89
CA GLN A 154 9.92 -1.16 5.03
C GLN A 154 9.50 -0.67 6.41
N ALA A 155 10.23 0.30 6.91
CA ALA A 155 10.02 0.90 8.21
C ALA A 155 10.09 2.42 8.11
N PHE A 156 9.05 3.07 8.61
CA PHE A 156 8.95 4.53 8.63
C PHE A 156 8.74 5.02 10.05
N LYS A 157 9.33 6.17 10.35
CA LYS A 157 9.14 6.88 11.60
C LYS A 157 8.55 8.25 11.31
N SER A 158 7.47 8.59 11.98
CA SER A 158 6.84 9.89 11.91
C SER A 158 6.98 10.61 13.24
N ILE A 159 7.37 11.89 13.18
CA ILE A 159 7.35 12.82 14.30
C ILE A 159 6.51 13.99 13.81
N GLN A 160 5.44 14.29 14.53
CA GLN A 160 4.58 15.43 14.20
C GLN A 160 4.35 16.27 15.46
N PRO A 161 4.31 17.61 15.34
CA PRO A 161 3.94 18.47 16.44
C PRO A 161 2.48 18.19 16.81
N GLY A 162 2.20 18.03 18.08
CA GLY A 162 0.87 17.82 18.59
C GLY A 162 0.71 18.46 19.93
N THR A 163 -0.51 18.80 20.26
CA THR A 163 -0.89 19.20 21.61
C THR A 163 -0.62 18.05 22.56
N LEU A 164 0.34 18.21 23.43
CA LEU A 164 0.57 17.34 24.59
C LEU A 164 -0.57 17.51 25.63
N THR A 165 -1.81 17.59 25.18
CA THR A 165 -2.96 17.60 26.08
C THR A 165 -3.30 16.17 26.42
N ALA A 166 -2.79 15.77 27.58
CA ALA A 166 -3.10 14.55 28.33
C ALA A 166 -2.67 13.23 27.68
N PRO A 167 -2.50 12.17 28.47
CA PRO A 167 -2.25 10.82 27.98
C PRO A 167 -3.54 10.23 27.39
N ALA A 168 -4.18 10.96 26.49
CA ALA A 168 -5.14 10.32 25.62
C ALA A 168 -4.36 9.33 24.76
N PRO A 169 -4.85 8.11 24.60
CA PRO A 169 -4.27 7.21 23.62
C PRO A 169 -4.28 7.96 22.29
N ALA A 170 -3.12 8.34 21.84
CA ALA A 170 -2.93 9.19 20.67
C ALA A 170 -3.47 8.54 19.39
N LEU A 171 -3.79 7.27 19.48
CA LEU A 171 -4.44 6.49 18.45
C LEU A 171 -5.99 6.53 18.53
N ALA A 172 -6.58 7.13 19.58
CA ALA A 172 -8.04 7.28 19.69
C ALA A 172 -8.58 8.50 18.93
N SER A 173 -7.73 9.45 18.61
CA SER A 173 -8.04 10.54 17.70
C SER A 173 -7.81 10.05 16.26
N THR A 174 -8.72 10.36 15.39
CA THR A 174 -8.78 10.04 13.97
C THR A 174 -7.53 10.33 13.13
N SER A 175 -6.44 10.69 13.75
CA SER A 175 -5.13 10.84 13.14
C SER A 175 -4.07 10.46 14.17
N PHE A 176 -3.09 9.69 13.74
CA PHE A 176 -1.81 9.56 14.43
C PHE A 176 -1.05 10.91 14.45
N GLY A 177 -1.76 11.99 14.21
CA GLY A 177 -1.23 13.35 14.20
C GLY A 177 -0.79 13.77 15.60
N GLY A 178 0.39 14.30 15.70
CA GLY A 178 0.94 14.81 16.94
C GLY A 178 1.68 13.79 17.79
N THR A 179 1.99 12.62 17.26
CA THR A 179 2.72 11.59 17.98
C THR A 179 3.88 11.02 17.18
N ASN A 180 4.85 10.51 17.93
CA ASN A 180 5.93 9.74 17.36
C ASN A 180 5.42 8.34 17.02
N THR A 181 5.33 8.00 15.76
CA THR A 181 4.87 6.69 15.29
C THR A 181 5.99 5.93 14.60
N GLN A 182 6.07 4.64 14.89
CA GLN A 182 6.89 3.67 14.17
C GLN A 182 5.95 2.80 13.32
N ASP A 183 6.11 2.80 12.00
CA ASP A 183 5.29 2.05 11.04
C ASP A 183 6.15 1.01 10.32
N ASN A 184 5.95 -0.27 10.65
CA ASN A 184 6.67 -1.40 10.10
C ASN A 184 5.76 -2.18 9.15
N GLN A 185 6.25 -2.48 7.96
CA GLN A 185 5.47 -3.09 6.88
C GLN A 185 6.27 -4.22 6.25
N GLY A 186 5.66 -5.39 6.12
CA GLY A 186 6.28 -6.58 5.55
C GLY A 186 5.43 -7.21 4.47
N TYR A 187 6.07 -7.79 3.47
CA TYR A 187 5.45 -8.45 2.34
C TYR A 187 6.22 -9.69 1.92
N LEU A 188 5.48 -10.73 1.58
CA LEU A 188 6.01 -11.95 0.99
C LEU A 188 5.02 -12.45 -0.07
N ALA A 189 5.56 -12.86 -1.22
CA ALA A 189 4.74 -13.40 -2.29
C ALA A 189 5.48 -14.45 -3.10
N ALA A 190 4.70 -15.35 -3.68
CA ALA A 190 5.19 -16.32 -4.68
C ALA A 190 4.19 -16.40 -5.83
N THR A 191 4.71 -16.59 -7.04
CA THR A 191 3.92 -16.92 -8.22
C THR A 191 4.51 -18.12 -8.93
N TYR A 192 3.65 -18.97 -9.47
CA TYR A 192 4.06 -20.12 -10.28
C TYR A 192 3.25 -20.20 -11.57
N ASP A 193 3.97 -20.31 -12.69
CA ASP A 193 3.37 -20.42 -14.01
C ASP A 193 3.26 -21.92 -14.41
N PHE A 194 2.03 -22.43 -14.41
CA PHE A 194 1.73 -23.80 -14.83
C PHE A 194 1.65 -23.95 -16.37
N GLY A 195 1.73 -22.84 -17.11
CA GLY A 195 1.53 -22.79 -18.56
C GLY A 195 0.09 -22.51 -18.95
N ILE A 196 -0.87 -23.23 -18.38
CA ILE A 196 -2.31 -23.02 -18.57
C ILE A 196 -2.86 -21.87 -17.70
N LEU A 197 -2.26 -21.68 -16.53
CA LEU A 197 -2.58 -20.59 -15.60
C LEU A 197 -1.35 -20.21 -14.77
N LYS A 198 -1.36 -18.99 -14.27
CA LYS A 198 -0.41 -18.51 -13.27
C LYS A 198 -1.11 -18.42 -11.92
N ALA A 199 -0.57 -19.05 -10.90
CA ALA A 199 -1.04 -18.96 -9.53
C ALA A 199 -0.24 -17.92 -8.75
N TYR A 200 -0.90 -17.30 -7.76
CA TYR A 200 -0.37 -16.23 -6.93
C TYR A 200 -0.68 -16.52 -5.47
N ALA A 201 0.30 -16.33 -4.60
CA ALA A 201 0.14 -16.36 -3.15
C ALA A 201 0.83 -15.13 -2.55
N GLN A 202 0.15 -14.42 -1.69
CA GLN A 202 0.63 -13.15 -1.12
C GLN A 202 0.32 -13.10 0.38
N TRP A 203 1.23 -12.49 1.13
CA TRP A 203 1.04 -12.17 2.53
C TRP A 203 1.59 -10.78 2.81
N ALA A 204 0.84 -9.98 3.55
CA ALA A 204 1.23 -8.64 3.95
C ALA A 204 0.94 -8.41 5.44
N THR A 205 1.82 -7.66 6.09
CA THR A 205 1.62 -7.19 7.46
C THR A 205 2.03 -5.73 7.58
N ARG A 206 1.29 -4.99 8.40
CA ARG A 206 1.63 -3.63 8.80
C ARG A 206 1.36 -3.47 10.27
N LYS A 207 2.29 -2.87 10.99
CA LYS A 207 2.13 -2.51 12.40
C LYS A 207 2.61 -1.08 12.61
N ALA A 208 1.70 -0.18 12.93
CA ALA A 208 2.01 1.16 13.41
C ALA A 208 1.91 1.16 14.94
N THR A 209 2.97 1.66 15.59
CA THR A 209 3.11 1.67 17.04
C THR A 209 3.43 3.08 17.49
N ASP A 210 2.84 3.53 18.59
CA ASP A 210 3.24 4.77 19.24
C ASP A 210 4.65 4.58 19.84
N SER A 211 5.55 5.51 19.54
CA SER A 211 6.93 5.45 20.05
C SER A 211 7.06 5.86 21.51
N LEU A 212 6.08 6.61 22.03
CA LEU A 212 6.04 7.02 23.45
C LEU A 212 5.47 5.91 24.32
N ASN A 213 4.53 5.12 23.79
CA ASN A 213 3.96 3.99 24.48
C ASN A 213 3.72 2.82 23.50
N SER A 214 4.67 1.91 23.45
CA SER A 214 4.66 0.76 22.54
C SER A 214 3.48 -0.21 22.74
N ASN A 215 2.73 -0.09 23.83
CA ASN A 215 1.50 -0.84 24.03
C ASN A 215 0.36 -0.34 23.12
N TYR A 216 0.43 0.92 22.66
CA TYR A 216 -0.54 1.44 21.70
C TYR A 216 -0.11 1.12 20.27
N TYR A 217 -0.90 0.31 19.58
CA TYR A 217 -0.63 -0.06 18.20
C TYR A 217 -1.88 -0.40 17.41
N ALA A 218 -1.75 -0.30 16.09
CA ALA A 218 -2.64 -0.90 15.11
C ALA A 218 -1.85 -1.87 14.25
N LYS A 219 -2.31 -3.12 14.13
CA LYS A 219 -1.67 -4.17 13.33
C LYS A 219 -2.67 -4.76 12.35
N ARG A 220 -2.31 -4.76 11.08
CA ARG A 220 -3.05 -5.43 10.01
C ARG A 220 -2.22 -6.59 9.48
N GLN A 221 -2.87 -7.74 9.28
CA GLN A 221 -2.30 -8.88 8.57
C GLN A 221 -3.30 -9.34 7.53
N ALA A 222 -2.82 -9.68 6.34
CA ALA A 222 -3.66 -10.14 5.25
C ALA A 222 -2.92 -11.19 4.41
N GLN A 223 -3.69 -12.11 3.85
CA GLN A 223 -3.21 -13.13 2.92
C GLN A 223 -4.19 -13.27 1.77
N GLN A 224 -3.66 -13.50 0.58
CA GLN A 224 -4.43 -13.57 -0.66
C GLN A 224 -3.88 -14.68 -1.55
N LEU A 225 -4.79 -15.45 -2.11
CA LEU A 225 -4.51 -16.38 -3.20
C LEU A 225 -5.20 -15.89 -4.47
N GLY A 226 -4.61 -16.15 -5.61
CA GLY A 226 -5.22 -15.78 -6.88
C GLY A 226 -4.70 -16.60 -8.04
N VAL A 227 -5.41 -16.48 -9.14
CA VAL A 227 -5.06 -17.13 -10.41
C VAL A 227 -5.29 -16.17 -11.56
N ARG A 228 -4.55 -16.37 -12.63
CA ARG A 228 -4.67 -15.63 -13.89
C ARG A 228 -4.39 -16.57 -15.06
N SER A 229 -5.22 -16.53 -16.08
CA SER A 229 -5.12 -17.40 -17.25
C SER A 229 -5.63 -16.71 -18.50
N TYR A 230 -5.02 -17.04 -19.63
CA TYR A 230 -5.58 -16.79 -20.95
C TYR A 230 -6.49 -17.97 -21.33
N ILE A 231 -7.81 -17.74 -21.27
CA ILE A 231 -8.82 -18.73 -21.67
C ILE A 231 -8.82 -18.92 -23.19
N THR A 232 -8.58 -17.83 -23.91
CA THR A 232 -8.31 -17.79 -25.35
C THR A 232 -7.16 -16.84 -25.63
N PRO A 233 -6.56 -16.80 -26.83
CA PRO A 233 -5.47 -15.86 -27.13
C PRO A 233 -5.83 -14.38 -26.90
N VAL A 234 -7.10 -14.04 -26.83
CA VAL A 234 -7.59 -12.66 -26.66
C VAL A 234 -8.41 -12.45 -25.38
N VAL A 235 -8.77 -13.52 -24.67
CA VAL A 235 -9.54 -13.44 -23.42
C VAL A 235 -8.68 -13.89 -22.27
N GLU A 236 -8.37 -12.96 -21.40
CA GLU A 236 -7.69 -13.19 -20.14
C GLU A 236 -8.69 -13.09 -18.98
N ALA A 237 -8.64 -14.03 -18.05
CA ALA A 237 -9.43 -13.98 -16.82
C ALA A 237 -8.53 -14.12 -15.58
N TRP A 238 -8.97 -13.53 -14.48
CA TRP A 238 -8.26 -13.60 -13.21
C TRP A 238 -9.26 -13.60 -12.05
N ALA A 239 -8.85 -14.19 -10.94
CA ALA A 239 -9.61 -14.18 -9.70
C ALA A 239 -8.66 -14.16 -8.51
N SER A 240 -9.11 -13.58 -7.43
CA SER A 240 -8.41 -13.63 -6.14
C SER A 240 -9.39 -13.70 -4.98
N VAL A 241 -8.95 -14.33 -3.89
CA VAL A 241 -9.65 -14.39 -2.62
C VAL A 241 -8.64 -14.22 -1.50
N GLY A 242 -9.00 -13.48 -0.49
CA GLY A 242 -8.12 -13.23 0.63
C GLY A 242 -8.89 -12.95 1.91
N ASN A 243 -8.16 -13.04 3.00
CA ASN A 243 -8.67 -12.70 4.32
C ASN A 243 -7.59 -11.99 5.13
N GLY A 244 -7.99 -11.43 6.24
CA GLY A 244 -7.06 -10.79 7.15
C GLY A 244 -7.71 -10.37 8.45
N ARG A 245 -6.90 -9.73 9.27
CA ARG A 245 -7.29 -9.25 10.59
C ARG A 245 -6.66 -7.90 10.88
N LEU A 246 -7.47 -7.00 11.40
CA LEU A 246 -7.04 -5.77 12.05
C LEU A 246 -7.08 -6.00 13.56
N THR A 247 -5.96 -5.79 14.24
CA THR A 247 -5.84 -5.87 15.70
C THR A 247 -5.34 -4.54 16.21
N THR A 248 -5.99 -3.98 17.22
CA THR A 248 -5.59 -2.73 17.84
C THR A 248 -5.48 -2.89 19.35
N TYR A 249 -4.63 -2.11 19.96
CA TYR A 249 -4.50 -2.01 21.40
C TYR A 249 -4.35 -0.55 21.83
N GLY A 250 -4.99 -0.18 22.93
CA GLY A 250 -5.01 1.22 23.39
C GLY A 250 -5.85 2.16 22.53
N GLN A 251 -6.71 1.59 21.70
CA GLN A 251 -7.60 2.29 20.77
C GLN A 251 -9.04 1.93 21.05
N ASN A 252 -9.94 2.85 20.79
CA ASN A 252 -11.38 2.55 20.74
C ASN A 252 -11.80 1.87 19.42
N ILE A 253 -10.85 1.42 18.62
CA ILE A 253 -11.10 0.69 17.38
C ILE A 253 -11.10 -0.80 17.69
N PRO A 254 -12.21 -1.50 17.51
CA PRO A 254 -12.29 -2.91 17.83
C PRO A 254 -11.49 -3.76 16.83
N THR A 255 -11.00 -4.89 17.30
CA THR A 255 -10.39 -5.91 16.44
C THR A 255 -11.46 -6.48 15.49
N ALA A 256 -11.15 -6.51 14.19
CA ALA A 256 -12.04 -7.02 13.16
C ALA A 256 -11.31 -7.99 12.22
N ASN A 257 -12.02 -9.04 11.81
CA ASN A 257 -11.61 -9.89 10.71
C ASN A 257 -12.23 -9.36 9.42
N PHE A 258 -11.57 -9.56 8.30
CA PHE A 258 -12.10 -9.20 6.98
C PHE A 258 -11.81 -10.31 5.97
N VAL A 259 -12.71 -10.42 5.01
CA VAL A 259 -12.58 -11.34 3.88
C VAL A 259 -12.99 -10.61 2.61
N ALA A 260 -12.30 -10.89 1.52
CA ALA A 260 -12.61 -10.23 0.26
C ALA A 260 -12.23 -11.11 -0.93
N TYR A 261 -12.89 -10.86 -2.07
CA TYR A 261 -12.58 -11.51 -3.32
C TYR A 261 -12.79 -10.57 -4.51
N GLN A 262 -12.09 -10.87 -5.58
CA GLN A 262 -12.25 -10.19 -6.87
C GLN A 262 -12.26 -11.21 -8.00
N VAL A 263 -12.97 -10.88 -9.06
CA VAL A 263 -12.93 -11.58 -10.35
C VAL A 263 -12.95 -10.56 -11.47
N GLY A 264 -12.21 -10.82 -12.52
CA GLY A 264 -12.19 -9.95 -13.67
C GLY A 264 -11.75 -10.65 -14.94
N SER A 265 -12.03 -9.99 -16.06
CA SER A 265 -11.66 -10.44 -17.40
C SER A 265 -11.24 -9.26 -18.25
N ASN A 266 -10.29 -9.52 -19.15
CA ASN A 266 -9.84 -8.60 -20.17
C ASN A 266 -10.07 -9.23 -21.55
N TYR A 267 -10.68 -8.48 -22.45
CA TYR A 267 -10.78 -8.83 -23.86
C TYR A 267 -9.85 -7.95 -24.68
N TRP A 268 -8.79 -8.53 -25.22
CA TRP A 268 -7.73 -7.82 -25.94
C TRP A 268 -8.13 -7.58 -27.39
N LEU A 269 -8.39 -6.31 -27.74
CA LEU A 269 -8.62 -5.85 -29.10
C LEU A 269 -7.31 -5.69 -29.88
N SER A 270 -6.25 -5.34 -29.17
CA SER A 270 -4.89 -5.23 -29.69
C SER A 270 -3.87 -5.37 -28.53
N LYS A 271 -2.57 -5.37 -28.84
CA LYS A 271 -1.49 -5.36 -27.83
C LYS A 271 -1.55 -4.14 -26.88
N ARG A 272 -2.25 -3.07 -27.26
CA ARG A 272 -2.33 -1.81 -26.50
C ARG A 272 -3.74 -1.49 -26.01
N THR A 273 -4.78 -2.24 -26.46
CA THR A 273 -6.17 -1.92 -26.16
C THR A 273 -6.90 -3.15 -25.69
N ASN A 274 -7.53 -3.05 -24.53
CA ASN A 274 -8.44 -4.10 -24.04
C ASN A 274 -9.72 -3.50 -23.46
N LEU A 275 -10.80 -4.23 -23.59
CA LEU A 275 -12.00 -4.06 -22.79
C LEU A 275 -11.83 -4.83 -21.49
N TYR A 276 -12.31 -4.30 -20.39
CA TYR A 276 -12.26 -5.02 -19.12
C TYR A 276 -13.61 -4.99 -18.41
N ALA A 277 -13.87 -6.05 -17.68
CA ALA A 277 -14.93 -6.13 -16.69
C ALA A 277 -14.36 -6.75 -15.40
N ALA A 278 -14.72 -6.19 -14.26
CA ALA A 278 -14.29 -6.71 -12.98
C ALA A 278 -15.36 -6.49 -11.91
N PHE A 279 -15.40 -7.40 -10.96
CA PHE A 279 -16.25 -7.35 -9.77
C PHE A 279 -15.41 -7.63 -8.54
N GLY A 280 -15.71 -6.95 -7.44
CA GLY A 280 -15.08 -7.17 -6.15
C GLY A 280 -16.07 -7.06 -5.01
N SER A 281 -15.84 -7.85 -3.98
CA SER A 281 -16.62 -7.84 -2.76
C SER A 281 -15.70 -7.96 -1.55
N ALA A 282 -16.05 -7.26 -0.50
CA ALA A 282 -15.34 -7.35 0.76
C ALA A 282 -16.30 -7.17 1.94
N GLN A 283 -16.03 -7.88 3.03
CA GLN A 283 -16.82 -7.82 4.24
C GLN A 283 -15.96 -7.90 5.50
N THR A 284 -16.45 -7.31 6.58
CA THR A 284 -15.81 -7.36 7.89
C THR A 284 -16.73 -8.03 8.91
N SER A 285 -16.13 -8.64 9.92
CA SER A 285 -16.88 -9.16 11.05
C SER A 285 -17.49 -8.02 11.88
N SER A 286 -18.61 -8.33 12.53
CA SER A 286 -19.11 -7.50 13.62
C SER A 286 -18.13 -7.51 14.80
N THR A 287 -18.15 -6.46 15.57
CA THR A 287 -17.37 -6.28 16.80
C THR A 287 -18.29 -5.96 17.96
N SER A 288 -17.75 -5.86 19.16
CA SER A 288 -18.55 -5.50 20.35
C SER A 288 -19.22 -4.12 20.28
N THR A 289 -18.71 -3.24 19.43
CA THR A 289 -19.17 -1.84 19.33
C THR A 289 -19.73 -1.49 17.95
N GLN A 290 -19.59 -2.38 16.95
CA GLN A 290 -19.96 -2.06 15.56
C GLN A 290 -20.45 -3.29 14.79
N ASN A 291 -21.42 -3.08 13.93
CA ASN A 291 -21.89 -4.10 13.00
C ASN A 291 -20.86 -4.36 11.90
N GLY A 292 -20.82 -5.60 11.40
CA GLY A 292 -20.04 -5.93 10.23
C GLY A 292 -20.52 -5.15 8.99
N VAL A 293 -19.60 -4.85 8.10
CA VAL A 293 -19.87 -4.09 6.86
C VAL A 293 -19.59 -4.98 5.66
N ASN A 294 -20.44 -4.87 4.66
CA ASN A 294 -20.29 -5.53 3.37
C ASN A 294 -20.29 -4.45 2.26
N GLY A 295 -19.35 -4.56 1.34
CA GLY A 295 -19.23 -3.67 0.20
C GLY A 295 -18.95 -4.44 -1.10
N ASN A 296 -19.66 -4.06 -2.16
CA ASN A 296 -19.47 -4.60 -3.51
C ASN A 296 -19.13 -3.47 -4.47
N ASN A 297 -18.29 -3.78 -5.46
CA ASN A 297 -17.95 -2.84 -6.52
C ASN A 297 -17.80 -3.59 -7.85
N TYR A 298 -18.17 -2.95 -8.94
CA TYR A 298 -17.97 -3.46 -10.29
C TYR A 298 -17.43 -2.34 -11.18
N ALA A 299 -16.67 -2.71 -12.18
CA ALA A 299 -16.16 -1.80 -13.18
C ALA A 299 -16.16 -2.46 -14.57
N VAL A 300 -16.53 -1.67 -15.57
CA VAL A 300 -16.36 -2.00 -16.97
C VAL A 300 -15.73 -0.82 -17.68
N GLY A 301 -14.89 -1.07 -18.67
CA GLY A 301 -14.24 0.03 -19.38
C GLY A 301 -13.30 -0.43 -20.49
N VAL A 302 -12.65 0.56 -21.07
CA VAL A 302 -11.62 0.40 -22.09
C VAL A 302 -10.30 0.89 -21.51
N ARG A 303 -9.25 0.13 -21.72
CA ARG A 303 -7.87 0.53 -21.37
C ARG A 303 -7.06 0.62 -22.65
N HIS A 304 -6.42 1.75 -22.87
CA HIS A 304 -5.51 1.97 -23.98
C HIS A 304 -4.15 2.47 -23.47
N ALA A 305 -3.06 1.86 -23.97
CA ALA A 305 -1.70 2.31 -23.71
C ALA A 305 -1.14 3.02 -24.95
N PHE A 306 -0.65 4.23 -24.76
CA PHE A 306 -0.04 5.06 -25.81
C PHE A 306 1.43 4.72 -26.06
#